data_d5fc348e67e465d0df1f60a9b3c6d6c9
#
_entry.id   d5fc348e67e465d0df1f60a9b3c6d6c9
#
_cell.length_a   1.000
_cell.length_b   1.000
_cell.length_c   1.000
_cell.angle_alpha   90.00
_cell.angle_beta   90.00
_cell.angle_gamma   90.00
#
_symmetry.space_group_name_H-M   'P 1'
#
loop_
_entity.id
_entity.type
_entity.pdbx_description
1 polymer ?
#
loop_
_entity_poly.entity_id
_entity_poly.type
_entity_poly.pdbx_seq_one_letter_code
_entity_poly.pdbx_strand_id
1 'polypeptide(L)'
;MEKQAVITATDLCIGYRTHKGEKKVHEHLSFGLYPGELTSLLGANGAGKSTLLRTLSASQPSLAGDLQLLGKPLQQYSEKERSRTIGVVLTDKTQAGGLTVYELVALGRQPHTGFFGRLHPKDHLIIKEALDAVGIAHKAESYTAELSDGERQKVMIAKALVQECPLIILDEPTAFLDVVSRIEIMTLLHQLAVEQNKAILLSTHDIEQALVLSDKLWLLSKETGLQCGVTEDMILNHRMDTLFSHSNIRFDYDHGIYYPTVNGKQEITVEATDETLLHWTCLLYTSPSPR
;
A
#
# COMPACT_ATOMS: atom_id res chain seq x y z
N MET A 1 -2.94 2.61 -26.87
CA MET A 1 -3.37 3.87 -26.22
C MET A 1 -2.60 3.99 -24.93
N GLU A 2 -1.89 5.08 -24.69
CA GLU A 2 -1.24 5.31 -23.39
C GLU A 2 -2.34 5.41 -22.32
N LYS A 3 -2.16 4.64 -21.21
CA LYS A 3 -3.08 4.72 -20.07
C LYS A 3 -2.93 6.12 -19.44
N GLN A 4 -4.03 6.83 -19.28
CA GLN A 4 -4.03 8.10 -18.56
C GLN A 4 -3.86 7.83 -17.05
N ALA A 5 -2.95 8.52 -16.40
CA ALA A 5 -2.74 8.39 -14.96
C ALA A 5 -3.96 8.90 -14.18
N VAL A 6 -4.30 8.21 -13.10
CA VAL A 6 -5.33 8.62 -12.15
C VAL A 6 -4.83 9.76 -11.27
N ILE A 7 -3.57 9.68 -10.83
CA ILE A 7 -2.91 10.77 -10.10
C ILE A 7 -1.52 11.01 -10.68
N THR A 8 -1.13 12.27 -10.79
CA THR A 8 0.21 12.68 -11.22
C THR A 8 0.76 13.72 -10.26
N ALA A 9 2.05 13.64 -10.00
CA ALA A 9 2.78 14.66 -9.26
C ALA A 9 4.00 15.13 -10.06
N THR A 10 4.25 16.43 -10.04
CA THR A 10 5.41 17.04 -10.65
C THR A 10 6.05 18.00 -9.66
N ASP A 11 7.33 17.76 -9.39
CA ASP A 11 8.13 18.56 -8.44
C ASP A 11 7.46 18.77 -7.07
N LEU A 12 6.78 17.71 -6.58
CA LEU A 12 5.98 17.77 -5.37
C LEU A 12 6.86 17.84 -4.12
N CYS A 13 6.57 18.80 -3.23
CA CYS A 13 7.15 18.91 -1.91
C CYS A 13 6.13 18.52 -0.84
N ILE A 14 6.48 17.56 0.01
CA ILE A 14 5.65 17.08 1.11
C ILE A 14 6.30 17.37 2.46
N GLY A 15 5.47 17.63 3.46
CA GLY A 15 5.94 17.95 4.81
C GLY A 15 4.85 18.54 5.68
N TYR A 16 5.24 19.25 6.72
CA TYR A 16 4.31 19.77 7.72
C TYR A 16 4.47 21.30 7.88
N ARG A 17 3.35 21.99 8.02
CA ARG A 17 3.34 23.37 8.48
C ARG A 17 3.26 23.40 9.99
N THR A 18 4.23 24.02 10.64
CA THR A 18 4.30 24.16 12.10
C THR A 18 4.31 25.63 12.48
N HIS A 19 4.08 25.94 13.74
CA HIS A 19 4.19 27.34 14.24
C HIS A 19 5.61 27.94 14.07
N LYS A 20 6.64 27.08 13.85
CA LYS A 20 8.04 27.48 13.64
C LYS A 20 8.43 27.55 12.16
N GLY A 21 7.49 27.32 11.25
CA GLY A 21 7.72 27.27 9.81
C GLY A 21 7.42 25.92 9.19
N GLU A 22 7.82 25.72 7.96
CA GLU A 22 7.62 24.48 7.22
C GLU A 22 8.72 23.48 7.52
N LYS A 23 8.34 22.24 7.79
CA LYS A 23 9.25 21.09 7.91
C LYS A 23 9.06 20.21 6.70
N LYS A 24 9.95 20.32 5.74
CA LYS A 24 9.97 19.47 4.54
C LYS A 24 10.39 18.05 4.91
N VAL A 25 9.71 17.07 4.33
CA VAL A 25 10.00 15.63 4.47
C VAL A 25 10.66 15.13 3.19
N HIS A 26 10.09 15.47 2.04
CA HIS A 26 10.68 15.24 0.72
C HIS A 26 10.37 16.38 -0.21
N GLU A 27 11.26 16.58 -1.18
CA GLU A 27 11.15 17.56 -2.27
C GLU A 27 11.38 16.86 -3.61
N HIS A 28 10.97 17.55 -4.68
CA HIS A 28 11.21 17.11 -6.06
C HIS A 28 10.65 15.73 -6.40
N LEU A 29 9.50 15.36 -5.79
CA LEU A 29 8.85 14.09 -6.09
C LEU A 29 8.05 14.20 -7.38
N SER A 30 8.32 13.30 -8.33
CA SER A 30 7.59 13.24 -9.61
C SER A 30 7.22 11.79 -9.90
N PHE A 31 5.92 11.52 -10.10
CA PHE A 31 5.38 10.17 -10.28
C PHE A 31 3.99 10.17 -10.91
N GLY A 32 3.52 8.98 -11.31
CA GLY A 32 2.16 8.71 -11.75
C GLY A 32 1.63 7.39 -11.24
N LEU A 33 0.34 7.34 -10.89
CA LEU A 33 -0.41 6.10 -10.62
C LEU A 33 -1.41 5.87 -11.75
N TYR A 34 -1.48 4.63 -12.20
CA TYR A 34 -2.27 4.26 -13.36
C TYR A 34 -3.36 3.25 -13.01
N PRO A 35 -4.50 3.28 -13.73
CA PRO A 35 -5.57 2.33 -13.50
C PRO A 35 -5.15 0.91 -13.94
N GLY A 36 -5.66 -0.09 -13.24
CA GLY A 36 -5.33 -1.50 -13.48
C GLY A 36 -3.97 -1.91 -12.95
N GLU A 37 -3.37 -1.16 -12.01
CA GLU A 37 -2.07 -1.45 -11.43
C GLU A 37 -2.11 -1.41 -9.90
N LEU A 38 -1.47 -2.42 -9.27
CA LEU A 38 -1.16 -2.43 -7.85
C LEU A 38 0.25 -1.87 -7.66
N THR A 39 0.36 -0.78 -6.92
CA THR A 39 1.64 -0.13 -6.61
C THR A 39 1.95 -0.28 -5.12
N SER A 40 3.10 -0.83 -4.78
CA SER A 40 3.58 -0.91 -3.39
C SER A 40 4.59 0.17 -3.08
N LEU A 41 4.31 0.94 -2.02
CA LEU A 41 5.22 1.95 -1.46
C LEU A 41 6.06 1.33 -0.34
N LEU A 42 7.34 1.15 -0.61
CA LEU A 42 8.33 0.62 0.31
C LEU A 42 9.24 1.73 0.84
N GLY A 43 9.75 1.56 2.04
CA GLY A 43 10.69 2.50 2.66
C GLY A 43 10.85 2.20 4.14
N ALA A 44 12.00 2.57 4.71
CA ALA A 44 12.29 2.42 6.12
C ALA A 44 11.27 3.17 7.02
N ASN A 45 11.22 2.82 8.31
CA ASN A 45 10.42 3.58 9.27
C ASN A 45 10.90 5.03 9.34
N GLY A 46 9.94 5.95 9.28
CA GLY A 46 10.24 7.39 9.25
C GLY A 46 10.78 7.90 7.90
N ALA A 47 10.72 7.10 6.81
CA ALA A 47 11.06 7.56 5.46
C ALA A 47 10.05 8.56 4.88
N GLY A 48 8.87 8.72 5.47
CA GLY A 48 7.86 9.68 4.99
C GLY A 48 6.68 9.04 4.25
N LYS A 49 6.54 7.70 4.25
CA LYS A 49 5.45 6.99 3.57
C LYS A 49 4.06 7.54 3.94
N SER A 50 3.74 7.57 5.22
CA SER A 50 2.43 8.06 5.68
C SER A 50 2.23 9.57 5.38
N THR A 51 3.31 10.38 5.33
CA THR A 51 3.21 11.78 4.89
C THR A 51 2.84 11.86 3.42
N LEU A 52 3.46 11.03 2.57
CA LEU A 52 3.13 10.94 1.15
C LEU A 52 1.67 10.50 0.97
N LEU A 53 1.26 9.39 1.62
CA LEU A 53 -0.12 8.88 1.51
C LEU A 53 -1.16 9.91 1.98
N ARG A 54 -0.90 10.65 3.07
CA ARG A 54 -1.78 11.73 3.54
C ARG A 54 -1.86 12.88 2.54
N THR A 55 -0.76 13.20 1.87
CA THR A 55 -0.76 14.24 0.83
C THR A 55 -1.55 13.78 -0.39
N LEU A 56 -1.39 12.53 -0.84
CA LEU A 56 -2.12 11.96 -1.98
C LEU A 56 -3.62 11.79 -1.71
N SER A 57 -3.99 11.46 -0.46
CA SER A 57 -5.40 11.36 -0.04
C SER A 57 -6.05 12.72 0.25
N ALA A 58 -5.31 13.83 0.07
CA ALA A 58 -5.74 15.18 0.42
C ALA A 58 -6.10 15.38 1.90
N SER A 59 -5.66 14.47 2.79
CA SER A 59 -5.79 14.64 4.26
C SER A 59 -4.79 15.67 4.79
N GLN A 60 -3.76 15.99 3.99
CA GLN A 60 -2.74 16.98 4.28
C GLN A 60 -2.39 17.73 2.98
N PRO A 61 -2.25 19.07 2.98
CA PRO A 61 -1.83 19.81 1.80
C PRO A 61 -0.35 19.53 1.48
N SER A 62 0.01 19.57 0.19
CA SER A 62 1.41 19.69 -0.23
C SER A 62 2.00 21.04 0.19
N LEU A 63 3.31 21.11 0.35
CA LEU A 63 4.02 22.37 0.62
C LEU A 63 4.28 23.13 -0.68
N ALA A 64 4.64 22.45 -1.77
CA ALA A 64 4.86 23.00 -3.10
C ALA A 64 4.69 21.92 -4.18
N GLY A 65 4.79 22.29 -5.44
CA GLY A 65 4.67 21.41 -6.60
C GLY A 65 3.23 21.21 -7.07
N ASP A 66 3.08 20.46 -8.16
CA ASP A 66 1.78 20.18 -8.77
C ASP A 66 1.34 18.74 -8.47
N LEU A 67 0.10 18.61 -8.01
CA LEU A 67 -0.55 17.32 -7.73
C LEU A 67 -1.92 17.33 -8.38
N GLN A 68 -2.08 16.48 -9.39
CA GLN A 68 -3.30 16.37 -10.17
C GLN A 68 -3.98 15.02 -9.96
N LEU A 69 -5.29 15.03 -9.86
CA LEU A 69 -6.17 13.88 -9.80
C LEU A 69 -7.08 13.92 -11.04
N LEU A 70 -7.03 12.89 -11.88
CA LEU A 70 -7.75 12.82 -13.15
C LEU A 70 -7.54 14.08 -14.04
N GLY A 71 -6.30 14.62 -14.05
CA GLY A 71 -5.94 15.79 -14.84
C GLY A 71 -6.40 17.15 -14.28
N LYS A 72 -7.02 17.19 -13.08
CA LYS A 72 -7.42 18.42 -12.39
C LYS A 72 -6.59 18.59 -11.10
N PRO A 73 -6.09 19.79 -10.76
CA PRO A 73 -5.38 20.03 -9.51
C PRO A 73 -6.16 19.53 -8.29
N LEU A 74 -5.52 18.73 -7.41
CA LEU A 74 -6.18 18.11 -6.26
C LEU A 74 -6.85 19.12 -5.33
N GLN A 75 -6.27 20.31 -5.20
CA GLN A 75 -6.79 21.38 -4.35
C GLN A 75 -8.11 21.98 -4.85
N GLN A 76 -8.44 21.79 -6.13
CA GLN A 76 -9.70 22.27 -6.72
C GLN A 76 -10.88 21.31 -6.53
N TYR A 77 -10.63 20.13 -5.94
CA TYR A 77 -11.70 19.19 -5.61
C TYR A 77 -12.37 19.58 -4.30
N SER A 78 -13.70 19.63 -4.30
CA SER A 78 -14.49 19.69 -3.05
C SER A 78 -14.31 18.39 -2.25
N GLU A 79 -14.61 18.43 -0.95
CA GLU A 79 -14.56 17.23 -0.11
C GLU A 79 -15.43 16.09 -0.67
N LYS A 80 -16.62 16.43 -1.19
CA LYS A 80 -17.54 15.48 -1.79
C LYS A 80 -16.96 14.86 -3.09
N GLU A 81 -16.33 15.64 -3.94
CA GLU A 81 -15.67 15.12 -5.14
C GLU A 81 -14.51 14.21 -4.76
N ARG A 82 -13.67 14.62 -3.79
CA ARG A 82 -12.55 13.81 -3.30
C ARG A 82 -13.01 12.46 -2.75
N SER A 83 -14.05 12.45 -1.92
CA SER A 83 -14.58 11.22 -1.34
C SER A 83 -15.23 10.26 -2.35
N ARG A 84 -15.52 10.73 -3.58
CA ARG A 84 -15.95 9.91 -4.73
C ARG A 84 -14.81 9.49 -5.66
N THR A 85 -13.62 10.02 -5.43
CA THR A 85 -12.48 9.77 -6.33
C THR A 85 -11.36 9.04 -5.61
N ILE A 86 -11.20 9.23 -4.31
CA ILE A 86 -10.15 8.61 -3.51
C ILE A 86 -10.78 7.82 -2.37
N GLY A 87 -10.61 6.50 -2.39
CA GLY A 87 -10.90 5.61 -1.27
C GLY A 87 -9.65 5.49 -0.39
N VAL A 88 -9.83 5.54 0.94
CA VAL A 88 -8.70 5.45 1.89
C VAL A 88 -8.98 4.37 2.92
N VAL A 89 -8.02 3.47 3.12
CA VAL A 89 -8.00 2.47 4.17
C VAL A 89 -6.78 2.73 5.05
N LEU A 90 -7.04 3.10 6.32
CA LEU A 90 -5.98 3.38 7.29
C LEU A 90 -5.75 2.17 8.19
N THR A 91 -4.54 2.10 8.75
CA THR A 91 -4.12 1.06 9.71
C THR A 91 -4.86 1.16 11.05
N ASP A 92 -5.46 2.31 11.37
CA ASP A 92 -6.13 2.52 12.65
C ASP A 92 -7.28 1.52 12.83
N LYS A 93 -7.25 0.80 13.94
CA LYS A 93 -8.33 -0.12 14.32
C LYS A 93 -9.62 0.69 14.51
N THR A 94 -10.48 0.71 13.51
CA THR A 94 -11.81 1.30 13.62
C THR A 94 -12.57 0.51 14.69
N GLN A 95 -12.78 1.10 15.87
CA GLN A 95 -13.58 0.52 16.95
C GLN A 95 -15.08 0.68 16.63
N ALA A 96 -15.53 -0.04 15.62
CA ALA A 96 -16.94 -0.05 15.20
C ALA A 96 -17.66 -1.33 15.70
N GLY A 97 -17.28 -1.83 16.88
CA GLY A 97 -17.71 -3.13 17.41
C GLY A 97 -19.24 -3.30 17.56
N GLY A 98 -19.99 -2.21 17.55
CA GLY A 98 -21.46 -2.24 17.59
C GLY A 98 -22.15 -2.30 16.22
N LEU A 99 -21.40 -2.28 15.12
CA LEU A 99 -21.96 -2.36 13.76
C LEU A 99 -21.80 -3.78 13.21
N THR A 100 -22.77 -4.20 12.40
CA THR A 100 -22.62 -5.38 11.54
C THR A 100 -21.63 -5.08 10.40
N VAL A 101 -21.12 -6.12 9.77
CA VAL A 101 -20.26 -6.02 8.55
C VAL A 101 -20.99 -5.21 7.48
N TYR A 102 -22.26 -5.53 7.22
CA TYR A 102 -23.09 -4.83 6.26
C TYR A 102 -23.19 -3.33 6.58
N GLU A 103 -23.51 -2.96 7.82
CA GLU A 103 -23.63 -1.58 8.24
C GLU A 103 -22.33 -0.80 8.11
N LEU A 104 -21.17 -1.42 8.48
CA LEU A 104 -19.86 -0.79 8.35
C LEU A 104 -19.52 -0.53 6.87
N VAL A 105 -19.78 -1.49 5.98
CA VAL A 105 -19.54 -1.32 4.54
C VAL A 105 -20.50 -0.27 3.95
N ALA A 106 -21.76 -0.26 4.39
CA ALA A 106 -22.76 0.72 3.97
C ALA A 106 -22.35 2.17 4.25
N LEU A 107 -21.58 2.43 5.32
CA LEU A 107 -21.01 3.76 5.58
C LEU A 107 -20.12 4.26 4.42
N GLY A 108 -19.51 3.37 3.64
CA GLY A 108 -18.75 3.74 2.46
C GLY A 108 -19.61 4.38 1.34
N ARG A 109 -20.94 4.21 1.37
CA ARG A 109 -21.85 4.86 0.42
C ARG A 109 -22.19 6.32 0.77
N GLN A 110 -21.74 6.83 1.94
CA GLN A 110 -22.00 8.19 2.39
C GLN A 110 -21.78 9.27 1.31
N PRO A 111 -20.72 9.25 0.50
CA PRO A 111 -20.51 10.25 -0.56
C PRO A 111 -21.60 10.25 -1.63
N HIS A 112 -22.32 9.14 -1.81
CA HIS A 112 -23.35 8.94 -2.82
C HIS A 112 -24.76 9.14 -2.30
N THR A 113 -24.96 9.10 -0.97
CA THR A 113 -26.26 9.34 -0.33
C THR A 113 -26.53 10.82 -0.12
N GLY A 114 -27.79 11.19 0.05
CA GLY A 114 -28.19 12.55 0.39
C GLY A 114 -27.97 12.86 1.88
N PHE A 115 -28.44 14.02 2.32
CA PHE A 115 -28.29 14.53 3.70
C PHE A 115 -28.75 13.55 4.80
N PHE A 116 -29.79 12.77 4.53
CA PHE A 116 -30.31 11.78 5.47
C PHE A 116 -29.62 10.41 5.41
N GLY A 117 -28.60 10.23 4.59
CA GLY A 117 -27.85 8.96 4.49
C GLY A 117 -28.66 7.76 4.02
N ARG A 118 -29.84 7.97 3.39
CA ARG A 118 -30.70 6.86 2.95
C ARG A 118 -30.09 6.13 1.78
N LEU A 119 -29.98 4.80 1.93
CA LEU A 119 -29.55 3.91 0.85
C LEU A 119 -30.70 3.68 -0.13
N HIS A 120 -30.38 3.68 -1.41
CA HIS A 120 -31.27 3.31 -2.50
C HIS A 120 -31.08 1.82 -2.88
N PRO A 121 -32.04 1.19 -3.59
CA PRO A 121 -31.90 -0.20 -4.01
C PRO A 121 -30.58 -0.51 -4.74
N LYS A 122 -30.04 0.44 -5.51
CA LYS A 122 -28.72 0.32 -6.16
C LYS A 122 -27.60 0.22 -5.15
N ASP A 123 -27.65 0.96 -4.05
CA ASP A 123 -26.59 0.94 -3.02
C ASP A 123 -26.51 -0.42 -2.33
N HIS A 124 -27.66 -1.06 -2.06
CA HIS A 124 -27.71 -2.40 -1.50
C HIS A 124 -27.06 -3.44 -2.42
N LEU A 125 -27.23 -3.31 -3.74
CA LEU A 125 -26.59 -4.18 -4.73
C LEU A 125 -25.06 -3.98 -4.72
N ILE A 126 -24.59 -2.72 -4.75
CA ILE A 126 -23.17 -2.38 -4.71
C ILE A 126 -22.50 -2.91 -3.44
N ILE A 127 -23.18 -2.81 -2.29
CA ILE A 127 -22.67 -3.34 -1.02
C ILE A 127 -22.55 -4.86 -1.09
N LYS A 128 -23.54 -5.55 -1.63
CA LYS A 128 -23.51 -7.01 -1.79
C LYS A 128 -22.36 -7.42 -2.70
N GLU A 129 -22.23 -6.80 -3.88
CA GLU A 129 -21.15 -7.07 -4.82
C GLU A 129 -19.76 -6.83 -4.21
N ALA A 130 -19.60 -5.79 -3.41
CA ALA A 130 -18.34 -5.51 -2.71
C ALA A 130 -18.03 -6.58 -1.64
N LEU A 131 -19.02 -7.04 -0.88
CA LEU A 131 -18.87 -8.12 0.10
C LEU A 131 -18.52 -9.44 -0.57
N ASP A 132 -19.14 -9.75 -1.71
CA ASP A 132 -18.84 -10.92 -2.52
C ASP A 132 -17.41 -10.85 -3.07
N ALA A 133 -17.00 -9.69 -3.62
CA ALA A 133 -15.67 -9.47 -4.20
C ALA A 133 -14.53 -9.67 -3.20
N VAL A 134 -14.73 -9.32 -1.92
CA VAL A 134 -13.72 -9.57 -0.86
C VAL A 134 -13.91 -10.91 -0.14
N GLY A 135 -14.92 -11.72 -0.52
CA GLY A 135 -15.16 -13.05 0.03
C GLY A 135 -15.70 -13.07 1.47
N ILE A 136 -16.40 -12.00 1.93
CA ILE A 136 -16.91 -11.86 3.31
C ILE A 136 -18.45 -11.82 3.40
N ALA A 137 -19.16 -12.02 2.29
CA ALA A 137 -20.62 -11.90 2.22
C ALA A 137 -21.36 -12.82 3.22
N HIS A 138 -20.80 -13.99 3.54
CA HIS A 138 -21.35 -14.94 4.51
C HIS A 138 -21.38 -14.40 5.94
N LYS A 139 -20.66 -13.30 6.24
CA LYS A 139 -20.61 -12.63 7.54
C LYS A 139 -21.31 -11.25 7.56
N ALA A 140 -22.11 -10.94 6.53
CA ALA A 140 -22.74 -9.62 6.41
C ALA A 140 -23.50 -9.18 7.67
N GLU A 141 -24.18 -10.12 8.34
CA GLU A 141 -24.97 -9.87 9.56
C GLU A 141 -24.17 -10.04 10.88
N SER A 142 -22.92 -10.53 10.81
CA SER A 142 -22.05 -10.66 11.98
C SER A 142 -21.58 -9.29 12.48
N TYR A 143 -21.38 -9.16 13.79
CA TYR A 143 -20.81 -7.94 14.35
C TYR A 143 -19.32 -7.84 14.04
N THR A 144 -18.85 -6.62 13.77
CA THR A 144 -17.42 -6.37 13.44
C THR A 144 -16.48 -6.71 14.59
N ALA A 145 -16.97 -6.77 15.83
CA ALA A 145 -16.21 -7.22 16.99
C ALA A 145 -15.85 -8.72 16.96
N GLU A 146 -16.61 -9.53 16.22
CA GLU A 146 -16.46 -10.98 16.13
C GLU A 146 -15.47 -11.43 15.04
N LEU A 147 -14.97 -10.47 14.25
CA LEU A 147 -14.11 -10.73 13.11
C LEU A 147 -12.64 -10.93 13.52
N SER A 148 -11.97 -11.86 12.85
CA SER A 148 -10.51 -11.92 12.84
C SER A 148 -9.91 -10.64 12.21
N ASP A 149 -8.62 -10.40 12.42
CA ASP A 149 -7.96 -9.21 11.86
C ASP A 149 -7.97 -9.27 10.31
N GLY A 150 -7.80 -10.44 9.68
CA GLY A 150 -7.89 -10.61 8.23
C GLY A 150 -9.30 -10.36 7.69
N GLU A 151 -10.35 -10.87 8.36
CA GLU A 151 -11.73 -10.59 8.00
C GLU A 151 -12.08 -9.11 8.15
N ARG A 152 -11.61 -8.49 9.22
CA ARG A 152 -11.79 -7.05 9.44
C ARG A 152 -11.14 -6.23 8.34
N GLN A 153 -9.96 -6.64 7.89
CA GLN A 153 -9.26 -5.98 6.77
C GLN A 153 -10.05 -6.12 5.46
N LYS A 154 -10.60 -7.30 5.16
CA LYS A 154 -11.50 -7.51 4.01
C LYS A 154 -12.73 -6.58 4.07
N VAL A 155 -13.32 -6.40 5.24
CA VAL A 155 -14.46 -5.47 5.43
C VAL A 155 -14.04 -4.01 5.19
N MET A 156 -12.85 -3.59 5.62
CA MET A 156 -12.36 -2.23 5.38
C MET A 156 -12.08 -1.99 3.88
N ILE A 157 -11.59 -3.01 3.17
CA ILE A 157 -11.43 -2.96 1.71
C ILE A 157 -12.80 -2.86 1.03
N ALA A 158 -13.79 -3.69 1.43
CA ALA A 158 -15.16 -3.62 0.92
C ALA A 158 -15.76 -2.22 1.11
N LYS A 159 -15.57 -1.62 2.29
CA LYS A 159 -16.00 -0.24 2.58
C LYS A 159 -15.37 0.78 1.61
N ALA A 160 -14.12 0.60 1.21
CA ALA A 160 -13.48 1.46 0.21
C ALA A 160 -14.01 1.16 -1.21
N LEU A 161 -14.32 -0.10 -1.53
CA LEU A 161 -14.85 -0.49 -2.84
C LEU A 161 -16.22 0.12 -3.13
N VAL A 162 -17.12 0.14 -2.15
CA VAL A 162 -18.47 0.70 -2.32
C VAL A 162 -18.48 2.22 -2.56
N GLN A 163 -17.37 2.91 -2.36
CA GLN A 163 -17.20 4.31 -2.76
C GLN A 163 -17.08 4.48 -4.27
N GLU A 164 -16.86 3.38 -5.02
CA GLU A 164 -16.69 3.37 -6.48
C GLU A 164 -15.54 4.30 -6.96
N CYS A 165 -14.53 4.53 -6.10
CA CYS A 165 -13.41 5.40 -6.41
C CYS A 165 -12.45 4.77 -7.43
N PRO A 166 -11.90 5.54 -8.40
CA PRO A 166 -10.86 5.07 -9.31
C PRO A 166 -9.48 4.89 -8.63
N LEU A 167 -9.25 5.54 -7.49
CA LEU A 167 -8.03 5.43 -6.69
C LEU A 167 -8.35 4.90 -5.29
N ILE A 168 -7.61 3.88 -4.86
CA ILE A 168 -7.64 3.38 -3.48
C ILE A 168 -6.24 3.48 -2.88
N ILE A 169 -6.14 4.11 -1.73
CA ILE A 169 -4.89 4.26 -0.96
C ILE A 169 -5.03 3.48 0.33
N LEU A 170 -4.08 2.56 0.60
CA LEU A 170 -4.06 1.77 1.82
C LEU A 170 -2.75 2.01 2.59
N ASP A 171 -2.87 2.30 3.87
CA ASP A 171 -1.70 2.45 4.74
C ASP A 171 -1.52 1.15 5.54
N GLU A 172 -0.49 0.37 5.21
CA GLU A 172 -0.12 -0.91 5.83
C GLU A 172 -1.27 -1.93 5.96
N PRO A 173 -1.97 -2.29 4.85
CA PRO A 173 -3.17 -3.13 4.92
C PRO A 173 -2.90 -4.56 5.40
N THR A 174 -1.65 -5.00 5.42
CA THR A 174 -1.23 -6.34 5.86
C THR A 174 -0.62 -6.35 7.26
N ALA A 175 -0.58 -5.21 7.95
CA ALA A 175 -0.05 -5.13 9.31
C ALA A 175 -0.87 -6.01 10.28
N PHE A 176 -0.16 -6.70 11.17
CA PHE A 176 -0.73 -7.60 12.20
C PHE A 176 -1.44 -8.86 11.68
N LEU A 177 -1.39 -9.13 10.37
CA LEU A 177 -1.94 -10.34 9.78
C LEU A 177 -0.91 -11.48 9.80
N ASP A 178 -1.39 -12.71 9.89
CA ASP A 178 -0.59 -13.91 9.63
C ASP A 178 -0.19 -14.01 8.15
N VAL A 179 0.76 -14.90 7.83
CA VAL A 179 1.32 -15.03 6.47
C VAL A 179 0.25 -15.34 5.43
N VAL A 180 -0.70 -16.23 5.75
CA VAL A 180 -1.77 -16.62 4.81
C VAL A 180 -2.68 -15.44 4.51
N SER A 181 -3.15 -14.76 5.56
CA SER A 181 -4.00 -13.58 5.43
C SER A 181 -3.33 -12.44 4.67
N ARG A 182 -2.00 -12.24 4.83
CA ARG A 182 -1.25 -11.25 4.04
C ARG A 182 -1.27 -11.56 2.55
N ILE A 183 -0.97 -12.81 2.19
CA ILE A 183 -0.99 -13.25 0.79
C ILE A 183 -2.39 -13.09 0.20
N GLU A 184 -3.44 -13.51 0.94
CA GLU A 184 -4.83 -13.33 0.50
C GLU A 184 -5.18 -11.86 0.24
N ILE A 185 -4.84 -10.95 1.15
CA ILE A 185 -5.13 -9.52 1.01
C ILE A 185 -4.37 -8.92 -0.18
N MET A 186 -3.09 -9.24 -0.34
CA MET A 186 -2.29 -8.73 -1.47
C MET A 186 -2.83 -9.25 -2.81
N THR A 187 -3.16 -10.55 -2.90
CA THR A 187 -3.76 -11.15 -4.09
C THR A 187 -5.12 -10.52 -4.41
N LEU A 188 -5.96 -10.31 -3.40
CA LEU A 188 -7.24 -9.63 -3.53
C LEU A 188 -7.06 -8.20 -4.09
N LEU A 189 -6.13 -7.42 -3.54
CA LEU A 189 -5.89 -6.06 -4.00
C LEU A 189 -5.38 -6.02 -5.45
N HIS A 190 -4.52 -6.95 -5.84
CA HIS A 190 -4.08 -7.07 -7.23
C HIS A 190 -5.25 -7.44 -8.17
N GLN A 191 -6.06 -8.43 -7.81
CA GLN A 191 -7.26 -8.78 -8.59
C GLN A 191 -8.21 -7.59 -8.75
N LEU A 192 -8.49 -6.86 -7.68
CA LEU A 192 -9.34 -5.66 -7.72
C LEU A 192 -8.75 -4.54 -8.59
N ALA A 193 -7.43 -4.36 -8.59
CA ALA A 193 -6.78 -3.40 -9.48
C ALA A 193 -7.03 -3.76 -10.94
N VAL A 194 -6.79 -5.01 -11.32
CA VAL A 194 -6.89 -5.50 -12.71
C VAL A 194 -8.36 -5.57 -13.16
N GLU A 195 -9.22 -6.28 -12.41
CA GLU A 195 -10.59 -6.58 -12.83
C GLU A 195 -11.50 -5.35 -12.81
N GLN A 196 -11.31 -4.45 -11.82
CA GLN A 196 -12.12 -3.23 -11.70
C GLN A 196 -11.42 -2.00 -12.27
N ASN A 197 -10.25 -2.19 -12.91
CA ASN A 197 -9.46 -1.10 -13.53
C ASN A 197 -9.20 0.08 -12.58
N LYS A 198 -8.86 -0.24 -11.31
CA LYS A 198 -8.56 0.75 -10.28
C LYS A 198 -7.05 0.97 -10.15
N ALA A 199 -6.65 2.19 -9.82
CA ALA A 199 -5.31 2.44 -9.31
C ALA A 199 -5.28 2.13 -7.81
N ILE A 200 -4.41 1.21 -7.39
CA ILE A 200 -4.27 0.86 -5.97
C ILE A 200 -2.85 1.16 -5.53
N LEU A 201 -2.72 2.02 -4.51
CA LEU A 201 -1.45 2.32 -3.85
C LEU A 201 -1.51 1.84 -2.41
N LEU A 202 -0.58 0.99 -2.01
CA LEU A 202 -0.47 0.58 -0.61
C LEU A 202 0.94 0.83 -0.07
N SER A 203 1.05 1.21 1.21
CA SER A 203 2.32 1.13 1.92
C SER A 203 2.44 -0.25 2.57
N THR A 204 3.64 -0.80 2.58
CA THR A 204 3.89 -2.08 3.26
C THR A 204 5.34 -2.16 3.74
N HIS A 205 5.56 -3.00 4.75
CA HIS A 205 6.87 -3.47 5.18
C HIS A 205 7.18 -4.89 4.70
N ASP A 206 6.21 -5.54 4.07
CA ASP A 206 6.32 -6.88 3.54
C ASP A 206 6.89 -6.83 2.12
N ILE A 207 8.23 -6.83 2.05
CA ILE A 207 8.95 -6.64 0.80
C ILE A 207 8.76 -7.84 -0.12
N GLU A 208 8.81 -9.07 0.42
CA GLU A 208 8.66 -10.30 -0.37
C GLU A 208 7.31 -10.32 -1.10
N GLN A 209 6.22 -10.00 -0.39
CA GLN A 209 4.89 -9.95 -1.00
C GLN A 209 4.76 -8.80 -2.01
N ALA A 210 5.39 -7.66 -1.74
CA ALA A 210 5.41 -6.54 -2.68
C ALA A 210 6.14 -6.90 -3.99
N LEU A 211 7.26 -7.62 -3.90
CA LEU A 211 8.04 -8.07 -5.07
C LEU A 211 7.27 -9.07 -5.95
N VAL A 212 6.46 -9.92 -5.34
CA VAL A 212 5.74 -11.00 -6.06
C VAL A 212 4.41 -10.52 -6.63
N LEU A 213 3.71 -9.62 -5.94
CA LEU A 213 2.30 -9.32 -6.22
C LEU A 213 2.06 -7.88 -6.72
N SER A 214 3.07 -7.01 -6.73
CA SER A 214 2.88 -5.62 -7.20
C SER A 214 3.38 -5.42 -8.62
N ASP A 215 2.59 -4.73 -9.44
CA ASP A 215 2.99 -4.33 -10.79
C ASP A 215 4.09 -3.27 -10.75
N LYS A 216 4.04 -2.38 -9.73
CA LYS A 216 5.00 -1.29 -9.56
C LYS A 216 5.47 -1.16 -8.14
N LEU A 217 6.72 -0.75 -8.00
CA LEU A 217 7.34 -0.38 -6.74
C LEU A 217 7.64 1.11 -6.69
N TRP A 218 7.35 1.69 -5.55
CA TRP A 218 7.79 3.02 -5.14
C TRP A 218 8.72 2.86 -3.93
N LEU A 219 10.00 3.17 -4.12
CA LEU A 219 11.01 3.10 -3.08
C LEU A 219 11.25 4.51 -2.53
N LEU A 220 10.87 4.75 -1.29
CA LEU A 220 10.99 6.04 -0.62
C LEU A 220 12.14 6.01 0.39
N SER A 221 13.17 6.79 0.14
CA SER A 221 14.33 6.97 1.01
C SER A 221 14.58 8.45 1.27
N LYS A 222 15.13 8.78 2.45
CA LYS A 222 15.51 10.16 2.78
C LYS A 222 16.65 10.69 1.91
N GLU A 223 17.46 9.79 1.37
CA GLU A 223 18.66 10.13 0.62
C GLU A 223 18.38 10.26 -0.87
N THR A 224 17.66 9.31 -1.42
CA THR A 224 17.41 9.22 -2.85
C THR A 224 16.04 9.76 -3.26
N GLY A 225 15.20 10.18 -2.29
CA GLY A 225 13.84 10.60 -2.54
C GLY A 225 12.95 9.42 -2.92
N LEU A 226 12.07 9.60 -3.89
CA LEU A 226 11.17 8.58 -4.41
C LEU A 226 11.67 8.05 -5.75
N GLN A 227 11.87 6.75 -5.82
CA GLN A 227 12.16 6.04 -7.06
C GLN A 227 10.95 5.17 -7.42
N CYS A 228 10.46 5.28 -8.65
CA CYS A 228 9.29 4.59 -9.14
C CYS A 228 9.65 3.76 -10.37
N GLY A 229 9.12 2.54 -10.45
CA GLY A 229 9.35 1.68 -11.61
C GLY A 229 8.47 0.44 -11.59
N VAL A 230 8.50 -0.28 -12.70
CA VAL A 230 7.96 -1.64 -12.78
C VAL A 230 8.79 -2.53 -11.86
N THR A 231 8.16 -3.48 -11.18
CA THR A 231 8.80 -4.28 -10.13
C THR A 231 10.06 -4.97 -10.64
N GLU A 232 10.00 -5.59 -11.82
CA GLU A 232 11.13 -6.29 -12.43
C GLU A 232 12.29 -5.33 -12.77
N ASP A 233 11.98 -4.14 -13.30
CA ASP A 233 13.00 -3.14 -13.62
C ASP A 233 13.70 -2.62 -12.36
N MET A 234 12.98 -2.48 -11.26
CA MET A 234 13.54 -2.05 -9.98
C MET A 234 14.51 -3.08 -9.42
N ILE A 235 14.21 -4.37 -9.60
CA ILE A 235 15.08 -5.49 -9.21
C ILE A 235 16.33 -5.53 -10.14
N LEU A 236 16.12 -5.60 -11.45
CA LEU A 236 17.18 -5.73 -12.44
C LEU A 236 18.17 -4.55 -12.44
N ASN A 237 17.72 -3.36 -12.09
CA ASN A 237 18.55 -2.16 -11.98
C ASN A 237 19.11 -1.94 -10.55
N HIS A 238 19.09 -2.95 -9.70
CA HIS A 238 19.65 -2.92 -8.33
C HIS A 238 19.13 -1.77 -7.47
N ARG A 239 17.84 -1.34 -7.67
CA ARG A 239 17.26 -0.23 -6.91
C ARG A 239 16.91 -0.60 -5.47
N MET A 240 16.78 -1.91 -5.18
CA MET A 240 16.44 -2.39 -3.84
C MET A 240 17.51 -2.03 -2.80
N ASP A 241 18.76 -1.88 -3.19
CA ASP A 241 19.86 -1.48 -2.29
C ASP A 241 19.65 -0.09 -1.67
N THR A 242 18.84 0.77 -2.30
CA THR A 242 18.59 2.13 -1.83
C THR A 242 17.69 2.20 -0.60
N LEU A 243 16.95 1.12 -0.28
CA LEU A 243 16.04 1.11 0.88
C LEU A 243 16.79 1.13 2.23
N PHE A 244 17.97 0.51 2.30
CA PHE A 244 18.73 0.32 3.52
C PHE A 244 20.22 0.67 3.36
N SER A 245 20.51 1.70 2.59
CA SER A 245 21.87 2.11 2.18
C SER A 245 22.85 2.34 3.34
N HIS A 246 22.37 2.68 4.54
CA HIS A 246 23.20 2.90 5.73
C HIS A 246 23.17 1.77 6.76
N SER A 247 22.54 0.66 6.44
CA SER A 247 22.52 -0.51 7.31
C SER A 247 23.50 -1.57 6.80
N ASN A 248 23.97 -2.43 7.72
CA ASN A 248 24.71 -3.63 7.34
C ASN A 248 23.75 -4.69 6.76
N ILE A 249 22.83 -4.25 5.88
CA ILE A 249 21.80 -5.08 5.24
C ILE A 249 21.96 -4.93 3.73
N ARG A 250 21.97 -6.04 3.02
CA ARG A 250 22.00 -6.10 1.55
C ARG A 250 20.83 -6.88 1.03
N PHE A 251 20.42 -6.55 -0.18
CA PHE A 251 19.42 -7.32 -0.91
C PHE A 251 20.09 -8.44 -1.70
N ASP A 252 19.59 -9.65 -1.53
CA ASP A 252 19.95 -10.81 -2.32
C ASP A 252 19.05 -10.85 -3.56
N TYR A 253 19.62 -10.56 -4.72
CA TYR A 253 18.89 -10.49 -5.98
C TYR A 253 18.52 -11.87 -6.53
N ASP A 254 19.22 -12.93 -6.09
CA ASP A 254 18.92 -14.30 -6.51
C ASP A 254 17.71 -14.87 -5.76
N HIS A 255 17.52 -14.45 -4.50
CA HIS A 255 16.47 -14.98 -3.63
C HIS A 255 15.36 -13.97 -3.28
N GLY A 256 15.54 -12.68 -3.59
CA GLY A 256 14.55 -11.65 -3.32
C GLY A 256 14.39 -11.27 -1.84
N ILE A 257 15.40 -11.49 -1.02
CA ILE A 257 15.38 -11.26 0.44
C ILE A 257 16.45 -10.28 0.89
N TYR A 258 16.22 -9.63 2.03
CA TYR A 258 17.27 -8.85 2.69
C TYR A 258 18.01 -9.69 3.75
N TYR A 259 19.34 -9.58 3.76
CA TYR A 259 20.16 -10.27 4.74
C TYR A 259 21.22 -9.33 5.35
N PRO A 260 21.63 -9.57 6.61
CA PRO A 260 22.70 -8.79 7.24
C PRO A 260 24.06 -9.14 6.62
N THR A 261 24.85 -8.11 6.28
CA THR A 261 26.26 -8.33 5.91
C THR A 261 27.07 -8.62 7.16
N VAL A 262 27.59 -9.83 7.27
CA VAL A 262 28.48 -10.22 8.34
C VAL A 262 29.93 -9.99 7.89
N ASN A 263 30.63 -9.07 8.56
CA ASN A 263 32.07 -8.89 8.36
C ASN A 263 32.82 -10.02 9.09
N GLY A 264 32.75 -11.22 8.57
CA GLY A 264 33.53 -12.37 9.05
C GLY A 264 34.97 -12.30 8.56
N LYS A 265 35.93 -12.58 9.46
CA LYS A 265 37.35 -12.71 9.10
C LYS A 265 37.73 -14.11 8.61
N GLN A 266 36.81 -15.05 8.57
CA GLN A 266 37.06 -16.44 8.16
C GLN A 266 36.19 -16.75 6.94
N GLU A 267 36.84 -17.13 5.88
CA GLU A 267 36.18 -17.74 4.71
C GLU A 267 36.05 -19.24 4.94
N ILE A 268 34.83 -19.74 4.79
CA ILE A 268 34.55 -21.18 4.83
C ILE A 268 34.10 -21.59 3.43
N THR A 269 34.80 -22.54 2.87
CA THR A 269 34.39 -23.16 1.59
C THR A 269 33.38 -24.27 1.92
N VAL A 270 32.19 -24.17 1.33
CA VAL A 270 31.11 -25.16 1.48
C VAL A 270 30.92 -25.85 0.15
N GLU A 271 31.05 -27.17 0.13
CA GLU A 271 30.68 -28.00 -1.01
C GLU A 271 29.34 -28.69 -0.66
N ALA A 272 28.31 -28.50 -1.48
CA ALA A 272 27.04 -29.16 -1.32
C ALA A 272 26.65 -29.93 -2.60
N THR A 273 25.90 -30.99 -2.44
CA THR A 273 25.46 -31.84 -3.53
C THR A 273 24.29 -31.31 -4.31
N ASP A 274 23.57 -30.32 -3.74
CA ASP A 274 22.50 -29.59 -4.41
C ASP A 274 22.41 -28.12 -3.93
N GLU A 275 21.75 -27.29 -4.73
CA GLU A 275 21.61 -25.85 -4.48
C GLU A 275 20.82 -25.54 -3.20
N THR A 276 19.82 -26.34 -2.86
CA THR A 276 19.01 -26.15 -1.65
C THR A 276 19.86 -26.34 -0.38
N LEU A 277 20.67 -27.39 -0.37
CA LEU A 277 21.62 -27.67 0.73
C LEU A 277 22.66 -26.55 0.84
N LEU A 278 23.20 -26.08 -0.28
CA LEU A 278 24.15 -24.99 -0.32
C LEU A 278 23.52 -23.70 0.27
N HIS A 279 22.32 -23.37 -0.18
CA HIS A 279 21.58 -22.19 0.30
C HIS A 279 21.34 -22.22 1.82
N TRP A 280 20.79 -23.33 2.35
CA TRP A 280 20.54 -23.48 3.78
C TRP A 280 21.83 -23.49 4.60
N THR A 281 22.91 -24.08 4.09
CA THR A 281 24.20 -24.09 4.77
C THR A 281 24.77 -22.67 4.83
N CYS A 282 24.74 -21.91 3.73
CA CYS A 282 25.16 -20.51 3.70
C CYS A 282 24.36 -19.66 4.69
N LEU A 283 23.03 -19.78 4.75
CA LEU A 283 22.19 -19.05 5.72
C LEU A 283 22.55 -19.37 7.17
N LEU A 284 22.82 -20.64 7.49
CA LEU A 284 23.17 -21.08 8.84
C LEU A 284 24.54 -20.56 9.30
N TYR A 285 25.53 -20.47 8.40
CA TYR A 285 26.87 -20.01 8.74
C TYR A 285 27.07 -18.49 8.65
N THR A 286 26.24 -17.80 7.87
CA THR A 286 26.25 -16.34 7.77
C THR A 286 25.31 -15.65 8.79
N SER A 287 24.52 -16.41 9.53
CA SER A 287 23.65 -15.87 10.58
C SER A 287 24.47 -15.21 11.69
N PRO A 288 24.14 -13.98 12.12
CA PRO A 288 24.86 -13.28 13.18
C PRO A 288 24.61 -13.88 14.59
N SER A 289 23.77 -14.90 14.73
CA SER A 289 23.50 -15.56 15.98
C SER A 289 24.56 -16.63 16.26
N PRO A 290 25.37 -16.52 17.33
CA PRO A 290 26.25 -17.60 17.75
C PRO A 290 25.40 -18.80 18.18
N ARG A 291 25.54 -19.91 17.53
CA ARG A 291 25.05 -21.21 18.00
C ARG A 291 26.14 -21.95 18.72
#